data_e48369ebe13b6f03a90bdf180223d87c
#
_entry.id   e48369ebe13b6f03a90bdf180223d87c
#
_cell.length_a   1.000
_cell.length_b   1.000
_cell.length_c   1.000
_cell.angle_alpha   90.00
_cell.angle_beta   90.00
_cell.angle_gamma   90.00
#
_symmetry.space_group_name_H-M   'P 1'
#
loop_
_entity.id
_entity.type
_entity.pdbx_description
1 polymer ?
#
loop_
_entity_poly.entity_id
_entity_poly.type
_entity_poly.pdbx_seq_one_letter_code
_entity_poly.pdbx_strand_id
1 'polypeptide(L)'
;MISQLKTLWQQYQEQKEEKEIVQIIKAKTTKAFHSAQLFLVQKDKFTDLKVHIYPEIRSIKIMDYAEIVFTIPRGMNPEDVKRKEYVFKQYLSDRAELEAGTLKFVIRIFPNEIQNVLYDYHSFPIKNEKLPVVCGINKFNQYTIYDMIEHPHLLIAGTTGSGKSTQIRSILATLIQHKTPEQLHLYLCDLKKSEFHLFQKVQHVKSTTYTADSLYPVLVKLKKEMEKRGEILNQNGYSHIDQLPKNKKLPYIVVCIDEYPLLQHKKNITDIVEEISSIGRTNGILLILSMQRPDSKVIDGKIKNNLNVTMGFRCKNAINANVMDCPGAEKIPKTAKGRMILNFDTLETIQAPFLSEDKTKLILKNFKNTNSEDCLSIGNKIDEDESIFGMLGDEEAL
;
A
#
# COMPACT_ATOMS: atom_id res chain seq x y z
N MET A 1 41.48 -18.60 -13.62
CA MET A 1 41.42 -19.97 -13.08
C MET A 1 41.16 -20.00 -11.56
N ILE A 2 41.99 -19.34 -10.73
CA ILE A 2 41.77 -19.36 -9.24
C ILE A 2 40.46 -18.66 -8.82
N SER A 3 40.06 -17.60 -9.48
CA SER A 3 38.77 -16.92 -9.19
C SER A 3 37.55 -17.79 -9.55
N GLN A 4 37.61 -18.47 -10.68
CA GLN A 4 36.54 -19.40 -11.12
C GLN A 4 36.44 -20.61 -10.19
N LEU A 5 37.55 -21.12 -9.66
CA LEU A 5 37.57 -22.23 -8.70
C LEU A 5 36.94 -21.77 -7.33
N LYS A 6 37.24 -20.55 -6.90
CA LYS A 6 36.61 -19.99 -5.69
C LYS A 6 35.07 -19.85 -5.82
N THR A 7 34.63 -19.37 -6.98
CA THR A 7 33.18 -19.24 -7.26
C THR A 7 32.48 -20.60 -7.31
N LEU A 8 33.12 -21.60 -7.98
CA LEU A 8 32.60 -22.97 -8.01
C LEU A 8 32.56 -23.61 -6.61
N TRP A 9 33.53 -23.32 -5.76
CA TRP A 9 33.62 -23.84 -4.42
C TRP A 9 32.54 -23.22 -3.50
N GLN A 10 32.31 -21.91 -3.64
CA GLN A 10 31.19 -21.23 -2.95
C GLN A 10 29.84 -21.80 -3.38
N GLN A 11 29.59 -21.94 -4.68
CA GLN A 11 28.36 -22.57 -5.18
C GLN A 11 28.16 -24.01 -4.69
N TYR A 12 29.25 -24.78 -4.58
CA TYR A 12 29.19 -26.14 -4.04
C TYR A 12 28.84 -26.15 -2.55
N GLN A 13 29.39 -25.25 -1.76
CA GLN A 13 29.08 -25.13 -0.32
C GLN A 13 27.61 -24.67 -0.13
N GLU A 14 27.17 -23.68 -0.87
CA GLU A 14 25.79 -23.20 -0.86
C GLU A 14 24.80 -24.32 -1.21
N GLN A 15 25.09 -25.11 -2.26
CA GLN A 15 24.26 -26.26 -2.62
C GLN A 15 24.26 -27.38 -1.57
N LYS A 16 25.36 -27.58 -0.86
CA LYS A 16 25.46 -28.57 0.20
C LYS A 16 24.63 -28.15 1.41
N GLU A 17 24.76 -26.89 1.82
CA GLU A 17 23.97 -26.29 2.92
C GLU A 17 22.48 -26.31 2.59
N GLU A 18 22.09 -25.98 1.35
CA GLU A 18 20.72 -26.04 0.90
C GLU A 18 20.13 -27.44 1.00
N LYS A 19 20.87 -28.47 0.58
CA LYS A 19 20.45 -29.89 0.71
C LYS A 19 20.25 -30.31 2.14
N GLU A 20 21.13 -29.88 3.05
CA GLU A 20 21.00 -30.18 4.49
C GLU A 20 19.76 -29.50 5.08
N ILE A 21 19.50 -28.24 4.76
CA ILE A 21 18.30 -27.50 5.18
C ILE A 21 17.03 -28.19 4.66
N VAL A 22 17.00 -28.59 3.38
CA VAL A 22 15.87 -29.31 2.78
C VAL A 22 15.60 -30.62 3.51
N GLN A 23 16.63 -31.36 3.91
CA GLN A 23 16.50 -32.60 4.68
C GLN A 23 15.91 -32.36 6.07
N ILE A 24 16.38 -31.32 6.76
CA ILE A 24 15.87 -30.92 8.08
C ILE A 24 14.39 -30.54 7.98
N ILE A 25 14.03 -29.70 7.00
CA ILE A 25 12.66 -29.27 6.76
C ILE A 25 11.76 -30.48 6.46
N LYS A 26 12.21 -31.39 5.59
CA LYS A 26 11.49 -32.62 5.26
C LYS A 26 11.21 -33.46 6.50
N ALA A 27 12.23 -33.67 7.31
CA ALA A 27 12.10 -34.45 8.55
C ALA A 27 11.13 -33.82 9.56
N LYS A 28 11.22 -32.50 9.76
CA LYS A 28 10.31 -31.73 10.62
C LYS A 28 8.87 -31.76 10.11
N THR A 29 8.65 -31.60 8.80
CA THR A 29 7.32 -31.66 8.18
C THR A 29 6.69 -33.06 8.36
N THR A 30 7.47 -34.11 8.16
CA THR A 30 7.00 -35.47 8.38
C THR A 30 6.61 -35.68 9.85
N LYS A 31 7.43 -35.23 10.80
CA LYS A 31 7.07 -35.28 12.23
C LYS A 31 5.79 -34.47 12.52
N ALA A 32 5.59 -33.34 11.88
CA ALA A 32 4.37 -32.54 12.02
C ALA A 32 3.14 -33.32 11.55
N PHE A 33 3.20 -34.04 10.41
CA PHE A 33 2.09 -34.90 9.96
C PHE A 33 1.73 -35.96 10.99
N HIS A 34 2.74 -36.62 11.57
CA HIS A 34 2.51 -37.63 12.61
C HIS A 34 1.88 -37.03 13.86
N SER A 35 2.43 -35.92 14.38
CA SER A 35 1.94 -35.28 15.59
C SER A 35 0.54 -34.64 15.39
N ALA A 36 0.25 -34.17 14.20
CA ALA A 36 -1.08 -33.68 13.84
C ALA A 36 -2.10 -34.80 13.60
N GLN A 37 -1.67 -36.07 13.60
CA GLN A 37 -2.51 -37.22 13.25
C GLN A 37 -3.18 -37.09 11.88
N LEU A 38 -2.45 -36.53 10.92
CA LEU A 38 -2.93 -36.35 9.54
C LEU A 38 -2.63 -37.62 8.75
N PHE A 39 -3.52 -38.60 8.83
CA PHE A 39 -3.43 -39.86 8.10
C PHE A 39 -4.81 -40.45 7.83
N LEU A 40 -4.92 -41.23 6.77
CA LEU A 40 -6.04 -42.15 6.56
C LEU A 40 -5.69 -43.53 7.02
N VAL A 41 -6.63 -44.23 7.64
CA VAL A 41 -6.50 -45.64 7.99
C VAL A 41 -7.07 -46.48 6.87
N GLN A 42 -6.24 -47.29 6.24
CA GLN A 42 -6.63 -48.25 5.22
C GLN A 42 -6.27 -49.64 5.70
N LYS A 43 -7.16 -50.63 5.47
CA LYS A 43 -6.81 -52.02 5.69
C LYS A 43 -6.00 -52.52 4.50
N ASP A 44 -4.86 -53.14 4.81
CA ASP A 44 -4.09 -53.83 3.80
C ASP A 44 -4.88 -55.04 3.27
N LYS A 45 -4.94 -55.19 1.94
CA LYS A 45 -5.76 -56.21 1.28
C LYS A 45 -5.27 -57.64 1.51
N PHE A 46 -4.02 -57.81 1.91
CA PHE A 46 -3.38 -59.15 2.05
C PHE A 46 -3.16 -59.54 3.52
N THR A 47 -2.92 -58.58 4.41
CA THR A 47 -2.54 -58.84 5.79
C THR A 47 -3.62 -58.44 6.80
N ASP A 48 -4.73 -57.85 6.35
CA ASP A 48 -5.81 -57.29 7.20
C ASP A 48 -5.33 -56.27 8.26
N LEU A 49 -4.06 -55.87 8.18
CA LEU A 49 -3.45 -54.87 9.07
C LEU A 49 -3.90 -53.46 8.71
N LYS A 50 -4.04 -52.64 9.73
CA LYS A 50 -4.33 -51.20 9.53
C LYS A 50 -3.04 -50.48 9.15
N VAL A 51 -3.03 -49.88 7.97
CA VAL A 51 -1.93 -49.04 7.47
C VAL A 51 -2.35 -47.56 7.52
N HIS A 52 -1.47 -46.72 8.02
CA HIS A 52 -1.65 -45.28 8.05
C HIS A 52 -1.04 -44.65 6.78
N ILE A 53 -1.86 -43.95 5.99
CA ILE A 53 -1.44 -43.24 4.79
C ILE A 53 -1.35 -41.77 5.13
N TYR A 54 -0.13 -41.25 5.14
CA TYR A 54 0.17 -39.84 5.44
C TYR A 54 0.20 -38.95 4.19
N PRO A 55 0.11 -37.62 4.36
CA PRO A 55 0.38 -36.67 3.28
C PRO A 55 1.78 -36.86 2.69
N GLU A 56 1.92 -36.62 1.40
CA GLU A 56 3.17 -36.79 0.68
C GLU A 56 3.80 -35.45 0.30
N ILE A 57 5.04 -35.22 0.72
CA ILE A 57 5.82 -34.04 0.35
C ILE A 57 6.25 -34.18 -1.12
N ARG A 58 5.81 -33.28 -1.98
CA ARG A 58 6.11 -33.26 -3.42
C ARG A 58 7.35 -32.48 -3.76
N SER A 59 7.54 -31.33 -3.12
CA SER A 59 8.75 -30.53 -3.32
C SER A 59 9.03 -29.65 -2.11
N ILE A 60 10.30 -29.36 -1.90
CA ILE A 60 10.78 -28.33 -0.97
C ILE A 60 11.73 -27.45 -1.79
N LYS A 61 11.48 -26.16 -1.81
CA LYS A 61 12.32 -25.15 -2.48
C LYS A 61 12.78 -24.13 -1.46
N ILE A 62 14.04 -23.75 -1.54
CA ILE A 62 14.62 -22.67 -0.74
C ILE A 62 14.83 -21.47 -1.69
N MET A 63 14.24 -20.37 -1.32
CA MET A 63 14.35 -19.06 -1.98
C MET A 63 14.61 -18.03 -0.87
N ASP A 64 14.06 -16.83 -0.97
CA ASP A 64 14.00 -15.88 0.16
C ASP A 64 13.17 -16.42 1.33
N TYR A 65 12.49 -17.53 1.13
CA TYR A 65 11.69 -18.30 2.07
C TYR A 65 11.75 -19.78 1.68
N ALA A 66 11.38 -20.68 2.60
CA ALA A 66 11.24 -22.10 2.28
C ALA A 66 9.78 -22.41 1.88
N GLU A 67 9.60 -23.02 0.73
CA GLU A 67 8.29 -23.47 0.23
C GLU A 67 8.21 -24.99 0.25
N ILE A 68 7.23 -25.53 0.96
CA ILE A 68 6.95 -26.96 1.07
C ILE A 68 5.62 -27.24 0.36
N VAL A 69 5.63 -28.03 -0.69
CA VAL A 69 4.43 -28.49 -1.36
C VAL A 69 4.15 -29.93 -0.99
N PHE A 70 2.96 -30.20 -0.50
CA PHE A 70 2.53 -31.55 -0.17
C PHE A 70 1.10 -31.83 -0.66
N THR A 71 0.77 -33.10 -0.81
CA THR A 71 -0.56 -33.58 -1.18
C THR A 71 -1.13 -34.47 -0.10
N ILE A 72 -2.44 -34.35 0.11
CA ILE A 72 -3.16 -35.24 1.04
C ILE A 72 -3.72 -36.45 0.31
N PRO A 73 -3.87 -37.59 0.99
CA PRO A 73 -4.52 -38.78 0.43
C PRO A 73 -5.98 -38.46 0.04
N ARG A 74 -6.46 -39.06 -1.04
CA ARG A 74 -7.87 -38.95 -1.44
C ARG A 74 -8.77 -39.51 -0.36
N GLY A 75 -9.78 -38.74 0.04
CA GLY A 75 -10.69 -39.09 1.16
C GLY A 75 -10.33 -38.41 2.48
N MET A 76 -9.17 -37.77 2.59
CA MET A 76 -8.85 -36.91 3.74
C MET A 76 -9.58 -35.57 3.58
N ASN A 77 -10.19 -35.09 4.68
CA ASN A 77 -10.85 -33.81 4.68
C ASN A 77 -9.81 -32.64 4.69
N PRO A 78 -9.81 -31.73 3.69
CA PRO A 78 -8.91 -30.57 3.66
C PRO A 78 -8.98 -29.69 4.90
N GLU A 79 -10.16 -29.56 5.50
CA GLU A 79 -10.36 -28.75 6.72
C GLU A 79 -9.60 -29.30 7.94
N ASP A 80 -9.35 -30.61 7.99
CA ASP A 80 -8.56 -31.19 9.08
C ASP A 80 -7.10 -30.71 9.03
N VAL A 81 -6.56 -30.50 7.83
CA VAL A 81 -5.22 -29.93 7.64
C VAL A 81 -5.18 -28.48 8.11
N LYS A 82 -6.19 -27.67 7.72
CA LYS A 82 -6.28 -26.26 8.16
C LYS A 82 -6.38 -26.14 9.67
N ARG A 83 -7.22 -26.95 10.31
CA ARG A 83 -7.35 -26.97 11.78
C ARG A 83 -6.06 -27.30 12.51
N LYS A 84 -5.14 -28.01 11.86
CA LYS A 84 -3.84 -28.42 12.42
C LYS A 84 -2.68 -27.51 12.01
N GLU A 85 -2.94 -26.34 11.42
CA GLU A 85 -1.91 -25.36 11.06
C GLU A 85 -0.98 -25.03 12.23
N TYR A 86 -1.51 -24.97 13.46
CA TYR A 86 -0.72 -24.70 14.65
C TYR A 86 0.40 -25.75 14.89
N VAL A 87 0.20 -27.03 14.48
CA VAL A 87 1.24 -28.06 14.60
C VAL A 87 2.39 -27.76 13.66
N PHE A 88 2.10 -27.34 12.42
CA PHE A 88 3.16 -26.94 11.48
C PHE A 88 3.95 -25.76 12.03
N LYS A 89 3.29 -24.79 12.65
CA LYS A 89 3.97 -23.66 13.31
C LYS A 89 4.90 -24.13 14.43
N GLN A 90 4.49 -25.07 15.24
CA GLN A 90 5.30 -25.62 16.33
C GLN A 90 6.54 -26.39 15.85
N TYR A 91 6.43 -27.15 14.76
CA TYR A 91 7.53 -27.99 14.27
C TYR A 91 8.47 -27.27 13.30
N LEU A 92 7.94 -26.36 12.48
CA LEU A 92 8.70 -25.69 11.43
C LEU A 92 9.16 -24.30 11.86
N SER A 93 8.21 -23.42 12.11
CA SER A 93 8.42 -22.04 12.59
C SER A 93 7.05 -21.43 12.91
N ASP A 94 6.97 -20.56 13.91
CA ASP A 94 5.82 -19.69 14.19
C ASP A 94 5.44 -18.79 12.98
N ARG A 95 6.38 -18.59 12.06
CA ARG A 95 6.24 -17.86 10.80
C ARG A 95 5.83 -18.75 9.62
N ALA A 96 5.46 -20.00 9.86
CA ALA A 96 4.91 -20.86 8.82
C ALA A 96 3.47 -20.44 8.49
N GLU A 97 3.17 -20.30 7.20
CA GLU A 97 1.83 -20.03 6.68
C GLU A 97 1.38 -21.18 5.81
N LEU A 98 0.16 -21.65 6.03
CA LEU A 98 -0.47 -22.72 5.28
C LEU A 98 -1.45 -22.16 4.26
N GLU A 99 -1.15 -22.34 2.98
CA GLU A 99 -2.09 -22.13 1.87
C GLU A 99 -2.78 -23.44 1.55
N ALA A 100 -4.10 -23.48 1.69
CA ALA A 100 -4.88 -24.69 1.58
C ALA A 100 -5.60 -24.78 0.24
N GLY A 101 -5.32 -25.84 -0.51
CA GLY A 101 -6.13 -26.27 -1.66
C GLY A 101 -7.00 -27.48 -1.32
N THR A 102 -7.59 -28.11 -2.33
CA THR A 102 -8.42 -29.31 -2.12
C THR A 102 -7.58 -30.58 -1.87
N LEU A 103 -6.51 -30.78 -2.63
CA LEU A 103 -5.59 -31.91 -2.51
C LEU A 103 -4.16 -31.46 -2.33
N LYS A 104 -3.78 -30.30 -2.86
CA LYS A 104 -2.44 -29.74 -2.81
C LYS A 104 -2.41 -28.61 -1.79
N PHE A 105 -1.42 -28.65 -0.91
CA PHE A 105 -1.18 -27.65 0.13
C PHE A 105 0.22 -27.10 -0.02
N VAL A 106 0.39 -25.85 0.38
CA VAL A 106 1.69 -25.17 0.37
C VAL A 106 1.94 -24.59 1.76
N ILE A 107 3.08 -24.92 2.36
CA ILE A 107 3.57 -24.26 3.57
C ILE A 107 4.73 -23.35 3.17
N ARG A 108 4.65 -22.07 3.52
CA ARG A 108 5.74 -21.12 3.36
C ARG A 108 6.31 -20.76 4.72
N ILE A 109 7.63 -20.86 4.87
CA ILE A 109 8.36 -20.53 6.10
C ILE A 109 9.24 -19.34 5.83
N PHE A 110 8.94 -18.23 6.51
CA PHE A 110 9.68 -16.97 6.33
C PHE A 110 10.85 -16.90 7.32
N PRO A 111 12.10 -16.66 6.85
CA PRO A 111 13.28 -16.72 7.72
C PRO A 111 13.33 -15.55 8.70
N ASN A 112 12.88 -14.37 8.28
CA ASN A 112 13.00 -13.14 9.05
C ASN A 112 11.63 -12.53 9.36
N GLU A 113 11.55 -11.78 10.46
CA GLU A 113 10.48 -10.81 10.64
C GLU A 113 10.61 -9.71 9.58
N ILE A 114 9.46 -9.15 9.17
CA ILE A 114 9.47 -7.99 8.29
C ILE A 114 10.26 -6.88 9.00
N GLN A 115 11.38 -6.47 8.41
CA GLN A 115 12.29 -5.50 9.01
C GLN A 115 11.72 -4.08 8.94
N ASN A 116 12.22 -3.20 9.83
CA ASN A 116 11.96 -1.77 9.69
C ASN A 116 12.77 -1.23 8.50
N VAL A 117 12.12 -0.42 7.67
CA VAL A 117 12.73 0.19 6.49
C VAL A 117 12.87 1.68 6.71
N LEU A 118 14.04 2.20 6.47
CA LEU A 118 14.28 3.64 6.42
C LEU A 118 13.92 4.17 5.03
N TYR A 119 13.30 5.33 5.00
CA TYR A 119 13.02 6.00 3.75
C TYR A 119 14.31 6.40 3.03
N ASP A 120 14.45 5.93 1.79
CA ASP A 120 15.47 6.38 0.86
C ASP A 120 14.90 6.30 -0.58
N TYR A 121 14.64 7.47 -1.17
CA TYR A 121 14.05 7.56 -2.50
C TYR A 121 14.84 6.82 -3.57
N HIS A 122 16.18 6.88 -3.51
CA HIS A 122 17.06 6.27 -4.51
C HIS A 122 17.16 4.74 -4.41
N SER A 123 16.79 4.17 -3.25
CA SER A 123 16.75 2.73 -3.06
C SER A 123 15.44 2.09 -3.52
N PHE A 124 14.40 2.88 -3.79
CA PHE A 124 13.12 2.35 -4.23
C PHE A 124 13.17 1.89 -5.69
N PRO A 125 12.73 0.67 -6.00
CA PRO A 125 12.75 0.12 -7.35
C PRO A 125 11.59 0.67 -8.21
N ILE A 126 11.44 1.99 -8.26
CA ILE A 126 10.46 2.70 -9.09
C ILE A 126 10.89 2.53 -10.56
N LYS A 127 9.99 2.07 -11.42
CA LYS A 127 10.28 1.78 -12.84
C LYS A 127 9.53 2.71 -13.78
N ASN A 128 8.25 2.41 -13.98
CA ASN A 128 7.39 3.07 -14.97
C ASN A 128 6.21 3.80 -14.35
N GLU A 129 6.09 3.77 -13.02
CA GLU A 129 5.01 4.40 -12.29
C GLU A 129 5.06 5.92 -12.49
N LYS A 130 3.96 6.48 -12.98
CA LYS A 130 3.85 7.94 -13.21
C LYS A 130 3.67 8.70 -11.90
N LEU A 131 2.85 8.16 -10.99
CA LEU A 131 2.70 8.66 -9.62
C LEU A 131 2.96 7.52 -8.63
N PRO A 132 4.24 7.21 -8.34
CA PRO A 132 4.61 6.07 -7.51
C PRO A 132 4.18 6.26 -6.05
N VAL A 133 3.48 5.27 -5.51
CA VAL A 133 3.20 5.15 -4.09
C VAL A 133 3.98 3.97 -3.54
N VAL A 134 5.01 4.25 -2.76
CA VAL A 134 5.81 3.24 -2.09
C VAL A 134 5.08 2.81 -0.81
N CYS A 135 4.47 1.64 -0.84
CA CYS A 135 3.78 1.07 0.33
C CYS A 135 4.78 0.64 1.41
N GLY A 136 5.89 0.02 1.00
CA GLY A 136 6.92 -0.50 1.88
C GLY A 136 7.41 -1.87 1.45
N ILE A 137 7.92 -2.66 2.40
CA ILE A 137 8.37 -4.03 2.17
C ILE A 137 7.39 -5.04 2.73
N ASN A 138 7.23 -6.13 2.01
CA ASN A 138 6.43 -7.27 2.42
C ASN A 138 7.27 -8.30 3.21
N LYS A 139 6.65 -9.42 3.57
CA LYS A 139 7.30 -10.53 4.29
C LYS A 139 8.40 -11.25 3.51
N PHE A 140 8.47 -11.02 2.20
CA PHE A 140 9.55 -11.51 1.33
C PHE A 140 10.70 -10.51 1.19
N ASN A 141 10.68 -9.42 1.96
CA ASN A 141 11.63 -8.31 1.88
C ASN A 141 11.64 -7.59 0.52
N GLN A 142 10.52 -7.68 -0.21
CA GLN A 142 10.33 -7.05 -1.51
C GLN A 142 9.49 -5.78 -1.36
N TYR A 143 9.85 -4.74 -2.11
CA TYR A 143 9.05 -3.51 -2.14
C TYR A 143 7.74 -3.71 -2.88
N THR A 144 6.64 -3.27 -2.26
CA THR A 144 5.34 -3.11 -2.89
C THR A 144 5.16 -1.64 -3.25
N ILE A 145 5.07 -1.37 -4.55
CA ILE A 145 4.91 -0.03 -5.14
C ILE A 145 3.77 -0.11 -6.16
N TYR A 146 2.93 0.90 -6.21
CA TYR A 146 1.90 0.99 -7.24
C TYR A 146 1.85 2.38 -7.86
N ASP A 147 1.28 2.51 -9.06
CA ASP A 147 0.98 3.78 -9.71
C ASP A 147 -0.40 4.28 -9.28
N MET A 148 -0.45 5.45 -8.66
CA MET A 148 -1.70 6.05 -8.19
C MET A 148 -2.66 6.41 -9.34
N ILE A 149 -2.20 6.46 -10.59
CA ILE A 149 -3.04 6.68 -11.77
C ILE A 149 -3.80 5.41 -12.14
N GLU A 150 -3.12 4.26 -12.10
CA GLU A 150 -3.73 2.97 -12.40
C GLU A 150 -4.70 2.55 -11.29
N HIS A 151 -4.34 2.82 -10.03
CA HIS A 151 -5.12 2.51 -8.84
C HIS A 151 -5.43 3.78 -8.06
N PRO A 152 -6.44 4.56 -8.52
CA PRO A 152 -6.75 5.87 -7.99
C PRO A 152 -7.36 5.78 -6.60
N HIS A 153 -7.16 6.86 -5.87
CA HIS A 153 -7.69 7.13 -4.55
C HIS A 153 -7.21 6.14 -3.48
N LEU A 154 -6.59 6.71 -2.47
CA LEU A 154 -5.97 5.99 -1.38
C LEU A 154 -6.67 6.32 -0.06
N LEU A 155 -7.03 5.28 0.69
CA LEU A 155 -7.43 5.38 2.10
C LEU A 155 -6.26 4.99 3.00
N ILE A 156 -5.93 5.83 3.97
CA ILE A 156 -4.95 5.51 5.02
C ILE A 156 -5.64 5.59 6.37
N ALA A 157 -5.79 4.46 7.04
CA ALA A 157 -6.51 4.41 8.31
C ALA A 157 -5.71 3.70 9.42
N GLY A 158 -5.94 4.11 10.67
CA GLY A 158 -5.28 3.49 11.83
C GLY A 158 -5.14 4.41 13.02
N THR A 159 -4.93 3.84 14.21
CA THR A 159 -4.85 4.59 15.46
C THR A 159 -3.65 5.52 15.52
N THR A 160 -3.71 6.53 16.38
CA THR A 160 -2.59 7.44 16.64
C THR A 160 -1.33 6.66 17.03
N GLY A 161 -0.18 7.06 16.46
CA GLY A 161 1.12 6.43 16.71
C GLY A 161 1.33 5.09 16.00
N SER A 162 0.42 4.66 15.09
CA SER A 162 0.59 3.43 14.32
C SER A 162 1.55 3.55 13.12
N GLY A 163 1.88 4.78 12.68
CA GLY A 163 2.76 5.04 11.53
C GLY A 163 2.09 5.73 10.35
N LYS A 164 0.78 6.00 10.44
CA LYS A 164 -0.04 6.61 9.40
C LYS A 164 0.55 7.94 8.85
N SER A 165 0.84 8.90 9.74
CA SER A 165 1.41 10.19 9.37
C SER A 165 2.79 10.06 8.71
N THR A 166 3.60 9.13 9.20
CA THR A 166 4.91 8.82 8.59
C THR A 166 4.74 8.29 7.15
N GLN A 167 3.73 7.46 6.90
CA GLN A 167 3.45 6.95 5.57
C GLN A 167 2.93 8.05 4.63
N ILE A 168 2.02 8.91 5.08
CA ILE A 168 1.56 10.07 4.30
C ILE A 168 2.77 10.94 3.92
N ARG A 169 3.65 11.22 4.87
CA ARG A 169 4.87 12.00 4.67
C ARG A 169 5.79 11.33 3.65
N SER A 170 5.98 10.02 3.74
CA SER A 170 6.75 9.22 2.79
C SER A 170 6.17 9.31 1.37
N ILE A 171 4.85 9.17 1.21
CA ILE A 171 4.17 9.25 -0.09
C ILE A 171 4.35 10.64 -0.69
N LEU A 172 4.04 11.70 0.05
CA LEU A 172 4.16 13.06 -0.45
C LEU A 172 5.61 13.42 -0.82
N ALA A 173 6.58 13.01 0.01
CA ALA A 173 8.00 13.23 -0.28
C ALA A 173 8.46 12.45 -1.53
N THR A 174 7.94 11.25 -1.75
CA THR A 174 8.21 10.46 -2.95
C THR A 174 7.66 11.14 -4.20
N LEU A 175 6.41 11.57 -4.17
CA LEU A 175 5.76 12.24 -5.30
C LEU A 175 6.47 13.56 -5.66
N ILE A 176 6.89 14.35 -4.65
CA ILE A 176 7.63 15.61 -4.85
C ILE A 176 9.01 15.35 -5.49
N GLN A 177 9.71 14.30 -5.08
CA GLN A 177 11.01 13.94 -5.67
C GLN A 177 10.87 13.32 -7.07
N HIS A 178 9.72 12.74 -7.38
CA HIS A 178 9.48 12.04 -8.65
C HIS A 178 8.97 12.96 -9.76
N LYS A 179 8.24 14.02 -9.44
CA LYS A 179 7.62 14.96 -10.38
C LYS A 179 8.13 16.38 -10.19
N THR A 180 8.07 17.17 -11.25
CA THR A 180 8.32 18.62 -11.15
C THR A 180 7.05 19.36 -10.71
N PRO A 181 7.18 20.62 -10.24
CA PRO A 181 6.01 21.43 -9.84
C PRO A 181 5.00 21.70 -10.97
N GLU A 182 5.44 21.62 -12.24
CA GLU A 182 4.59 21.74 -13.42
C GLU A 182 3.84 20.45 -13.75
N GLN A 183 4.29 19.32 -13.20
CA GLN A 183 3.70 18.01 -13.46
C GLN A 183 2.79 17.54 -12.33
N LEU A 184 2.96 18.09 -11.12
CA LEU A 184 2.22 17.68 -9.93
C LEU A 184 1.85 18.85 -9.05
N HIS A 185 0.57 19.01 -8.76
CA HIS A 185 0.02 19.96 -7.81
C HIS A 185 -0.53 19.23 -6.58
N LEU A 186 -0.14 19.66 -5.40
CA LEU A 186 -0.60 19.11 -4.13
C LEU A 186 -1.54 20.10 -3.43
N TYR A 187 -2.67 19.61 -2.99
CA TYR A 187 -3.64 20.33 -2.14
C TYR A 187 -3.76 19.59 -0.83
N LEU A 188 -3.34 20.22 0.25
CA LEU A 188 -3.20 19.59 1.56
C LEU A 188 -4.23 20.16 2.54
N CYS A 189 -4.99 19.31 3.22
CA CYS A 189 -5.92 19.71 4.26
C CYS A 189 -5.55 19.07 5.59
N ASP A 190 -5.06 19.87 6.54
CA ASP A 190 -4.59 19.46 7.86
C ASP A 190 -5.56 19.93 8.95
N LEU A 191 -6.65 19.22 9.13
CA LEU A 191 -7.70 19.58 10.09
C LEU A 191 -7.23 19.54 11.56
N LYS A 192 -6.08 18.88 11.82
CA LYS A 192 -5.47 18.79 13.16
C LYS A 192 -4.27 19.71 13.35
N LYS A 193 -3.80 20.35 12.29
CA LYS A 193 -2.62 21.25 12.29
C LYS A 193 -1.33 20.56 12.77
N SER A 194 -1.14 19.28 12.43
CA SER A 194 -0.04 18.46 12.97
C SER A 194 0.90 17.89 11.93
N GLU A 195 0.48 17.78 10.65
CA GLU A 195 1.20 16.96 9.67
C GLU A 195 1.82 17.79 8.53
N PHE A 196 1.06 18.74 7.94
CA PHE A 196 1.48 19.37 6.68
C PHE A 196 2.28 20.67 6.82
N HIS A 197 2.58 21.09 8.03
CA HIS A 197 3.46 22.25 8.27
C HIS A 197 4.86 22.09 7.62
N LEU A 198 5.34 20.83 7.46
CA LEU A 198 6.63 20.52 6.83
C LEU A 198 6.65 20.83 5.33
N PHE A 199 5.49 20.76 4.69
CA PHE A 199 5.31 20.91 3.24
C PHE A 199 4.99 22.34 2.82
N GLN A 200 4.84 23.27 3.77
CA GLN A 200 4.66 24.68 3.48
C GLN A 200 5.82 25.21 2.63
N LYS A 201 5.51 26.11 1.67
CA LYS A 201 6.47 26.71 0.76
C LYS A 201 7.11 25.76 -0.27
N VAL A 202 6.71 24.47 -0.31
CA VAL A 202 7.13 23.56 -1.36
C VAL A 202 6.42 23.91 -2.66
N GLN A 203 7.15 24.04 -3.77
CA GLN A 203 6.64 24.52 -5.06
C GLN A 203 5.44 23.72 -5.60
N HIS A 204 5.39 22.43 -5.31
CA HIS A 204 4.28 21.55 -5.69
C HIS A 204 2.99 21.83 -4.90
N VAL A 205 3.09 22.41 -3.70
CA VAL A 205 1.94 22.65 -2.82
C VAL A 205 1.26 23.95 -3.23
N LYS A 206 0.05 23.84 -3.78
CA LYS A 206 -0.73 24.98 -4.26
C LYS A 206 -1.66 25.53 -3.19
N SER A 207 -2.05 24.70 -2.21
CA SER A 207 -2.86 25.16 -1.07
C SER A 207 -2.63 24.25 0.14
N THR A 208 -2.60 24.86 1.33
CA THR A 208 -2.69 24.17 2.61
C THR A 208 -3.84 24.79 3.41
N THR A 209 -4.83 23.98 3.76
CA THR A 209 -6.03 24.40 4.50
C THR A 209 -6.10 23.71 5.86
N TYR A 210 -6.74 24.35 6.83
CA TYR A 210 -6.77 23.89 8.22
C TYR A 210 -8.18 23.76 8.80
N THR A 211 -9.20 24.17 8.05
CA THR A 211 -10.59 24.14 8.46
C THR A 211 -11.49 23.72 7.29
N ALA A 212 -12.69 23.23 7.58
CA ALA A 212 -13.68 22.94 6.56
C ALA A 212 -14.02 24.16 5.70
N ASP A 213 -14.12 25.33 6.34
CA ASP A 213 -14.51 26.58 5.65
C ASP A 213 -13.40 27.07 4.70
N SER A 214 -12.12 26.86 5.03
CA SER A 214 -11.00 27.14 4.12
C SER A 214 -10.80 26.08 3.04
N LEU A 215 -11.21 24.83 3.28
CA LEU A 215 -11.13 23.74 2.32
C LEU A 215 -12.23 23.86 1.24
N TYR A 216 -13.44 24.26 1.62
CA TYR A 216 -14.58 24.30 0.70
C TYR A 216 -14.33 25.08 -0.59
N PRO A 217 -13.86 26.36 -0.56
CA PRO A 217 -13.57 27.10 -1.79
C PRO A 217 -12.49 26.45 -2.65
N VAL A 218 -11.51 25.78 -2.05
CA VAL A 218 -10.48 25.01 -2.78
C VAL A 218 -11.12 23.85 -3.53
N LEU A 219 -11.98 23.07 -2.87
CA LEU A 219 -12.68 21.95 -3.51
C LEU A 219 -13.63 22.43 -4.64
N VAL A 220 -14.30 23.57 -4.46
CA VAL A 220 -15.13 24.16 -5.53
C VAL A 220 -14.29 24.52 -6.76
N LYS A 221 -13.09 25.11 -6.58
CA LYS A 221 -12.15 25.38 -7.68
C LYS A 221 -11.70 24.08 -8.35
N LEU A 222 -11.37 23.05 -7.58
CA LEU A 222 -10.96 21.75 -8.11
C LEU A 222 -12.08 21.06 -8.89
N LYS A 223 -13.34 21.20 -8.44
CA LYS A 223 -14.50 20.71 -9.19
C LYS A 223 -14.61 21.39 -10.55
N LYS A 224 -14.53 22.72 -10.60
CA LYS A 224 -14.54 23.48 -11.86
C LYS A 224 -13.38 23.08 -12.78
N GLU A 225 -12.17 22.88 -12.21
CA GLU A 225 -11.01 22.38 -12.97
C GLU A 225 -11.28 20.98 -13.53
N MET A 226 -11.90 20.11 -12.77
CA MET A 226 -12.27 18.76 -13.20
C MET A 226 -13.28 18.82 -14.37
N GLU A 227 -14.29 19.66 -14.28
CA GLU A 227 -15.26 19.89 -15.34
C GLU A 227 -14.57 20.41 -16.62
N LYS A 228 -13.72 21.44 -16.51
CA LYS A 228 -12.93 22.00 -17.62
C LYS A 228 -12.06 20.93 -18.30
N ARG A 229 -11.38 20.10 -17.51
CA ARG A 229 -10.56 18.99 -18.04
C ARG A 229 -11.41 17.96 -18.77
N GLY A 230 -12.58 17.61 -18.23
CA GLY A 230 -13.55 16.73 -18.87
C GLY A 230 -14.02 17.27 -20.23
N GLU A 231 -14.29 18.56 -20.33
CA GLU A 231 -14.63 19.23 -21.60
C GLU A 231 -13.50 19.14 -22.62
N ILE A 232 -12.25 19.45 -22.21
CA ILE A 232 -11.06 19.35 -23.08
C ILE A 232 -10.90 17.91 -23.60
N LEU A 233 -11.05 16.90 -22.74
CA LEU A 233 -10.94 15.51 -23.14
C LEU A 233 -12.04 15.13 -24.13
N ASN A 234 -13.28 15.50 -23.84
CA ASN A 234 -14.42 15.20 -24.68
C ASN A 234 -14.29 15.84 -26.09
N GLN A 235 -13.93 17.12 -26.15
CA GLN A 235 -13.72 17.86 -27.41
C GLN A 235 -12.62 17.22 -28.29
N ASN A 236 -11.61 16.62 -27.69
CA ASN A 236 -10.50 15.99 -28.40
C ASN A 236 -10.65 14.47 -28.57
N GLY A 237 -11.76 13.88 -28.11
CA GLY A 237 -11.99 12.43 -28.18
C GLY A 237 -11.05 11.60 -27.31
N TYR A 238 -10.55 12.16 -26.20
CA TYR A 238 -9.67 11.47 -25.26
C TYR A 238 -10.45 10.98 -24.04
N SER A 239 -10.01 9.87 -23.47
CA SER A 239 -10.61 9.27 -22.27
C SER A 239 -9.78 9.53 -21.00
N HIS A 240 -8.56 10.07 -21.12
CA HIS A 240 -7.66 10.33 -19.99
C HIS A 240 -6.68 11.46 -20.31
N ILE A 241 -6.30 12.27 -19.31
CA ILE A 241 -5.35 13.39 -19.49
C ILE A 241 -4.00 12.96 -20.05
N ASP A 242 -3.60 11.72 -19.86
CA ASP A 242 -2.35 11.17 -20.41
C ASP A 242 -2.34 11.09 -21.93
N GLN A 243 -3.50 11.12 -22.57
CA GLN A 243 -3.61 11.12 -24.04
C GLN A 243 -3.38 12.50 -24.65
N LEU A 244 -3.40 13.55 -23.82
CA LEU A 244 -3.09 14.89 -24.28
C LEU A 244 -1.67 14.95 -24.87
N PRO A 245 -1.46 15.69 -25.97
CA PRO A 245 -0.17 15.88 -26.60
C PRO A 245 0.81 16.59 -25.64
N LYS A 246 2.11 16.42 -25.88
CA LYS A 246 3.17 16.89 -24.96
C LYS A 246 3.08 18.38 -24.62
N ASN A 247 2.70 19.21 -25.57
CA ASN A 247 2.54 20.66 -25.41
C ASN A 247 1.23 21.10 -24.70
N LYS A 248 0.31 20.15 -24.45
CA LYS A 248 -0.97 20.37 -23.74
C LYS A 248 -1.11 19.51 -22.50
N LYS A 249 -0.01 18.97 -21.98
CA LYS A 249 -0.03 18.17 -20.76
C LYS A 249 -0.50 18.99 -19.57
N LEU A 250 -1.45 18.43 -18.82
CA LEU A 250 -1.96 19.01 -17.58
C LEU A 250 -1.26 18.36 -16.37
N PRO A 251 -1.01 19.11 -15.29
CA PRO A 251 -0.48 18.53 -14.08
C PRO A 251 -1.46 17.55 -13.45
N TYR A 252 -0.93 16.48 -12.83
CA TYR A 252 -1.71 15.70 -11.90
C TYR A 252 -2.01 16.53 -10.66
N ILE A 253 -3.17 16.31 -10.07
CA ILE A 253 -3.58 16.95 -8.83
C ILE A 253 -3.79 15.86 -7.78
N VAL A 254 -3.12 16.00 -6.65
CA VAL A 254 -3.35 15.10 -5.48
C VAL A 254 -3.90 15.94 -4.34
N VAL A 255 -5.10 15.59 -3.90
CA VAL A 255 -5.76 16.20 -2.73
C VAL A 255 -5.58 15.25 -1.55
N CYS A 256 -4.84 15.69 -0.54
CA CYS A 256 -4.60 14.91 0.66
C CYS A 256 -5.34 15.54 1.84
N ILE A 257 -6.29 14.80 2.41
CA ILE A 257 -7.09 15.24 3.57
C ILE A 257 -6.73 14.40 4.78
N ASP A 258 -6.08 15.03 5.79
CA ASP A 258 -5.88 14.37 7.07
C ASP A 258 -7.12 14.52 7.95
N GLU A 259 -7.53 13.41 8.55
CA GLU A 259 -8.72 13.27 9.39
C GLU A 259 -10.05 13.62 8.68
N TYR A 260 -10.28 13.01 7.51
CA TYR A 260 -11.52 13.13 6.75
C TYR A 260 -12.82 12.99 7.59
N PRO A 261 -12.90 12.14 8.65
CA PRO A 261 -14.05 12.07 9.54
C PRO A 261 -14.58 13.40 10.10
N LEU A 262 -13.71 14.39 10.27
CA LEU A 262 -14.11 15.71 10.76
C LEU A 262 -15.01 16.48 9.79
N LEU A 263 -15.07 16.03 8.53
CA LEU A 263 -15.86 16.64 7.46
C LEU A 263 -17.21 15.95 7.22
N GLN A 264 -17.51 14.84 7.90
CA GLN A 264 -18.70 13.99 7.67
C GLN A 264 -20.04 14.73 7.69
N HIS A 265 -20.15 15.81 8.46
CA HIS A 265 -21.38 16.62 8.57
C HIS A 265 -21.39 17.83 7.62
N LYS A 266 -20.36 18.01 6.81
CA LYS A 266 -20.25 19.10 5.82
C LYS A 266 -20.61 18.57 4.43
N LYS A 267 -21.92 18.40 4.19
CA LYS A 267 -22.44 17.77 2.98
C LYS A 267 -21.88 18.39 1.68
N ASN A 268 -21.78 19.71 1.62
CA ASN A 268 -21.20 20.42 0.48
C ASN A 268 -19.75 20.01 0.16
N ILE A 269 -18.95 19.60 1.17
CA ILE A 269 -17.59 19.12 1.00
C ILE A 269 -17.61 17.64 0.61
N THR A 270 -18.40 16.82 1.32
CA THR A 270 -18.46 15.36 1.06
C THR A 270 -19.00 15.07 -0.34
N ASP A 271 -19.96 15.83 -0.83
CA ASP A 271 -20.49 15.68 -2.19
C ASP A 271 -19.40 15.94 -3.27
N ILE A 272 -18.55 16.97 -3.08
CA ILE A 272 -17.44 17.22 -4.02
C ILE A 272 -16.36 16.12 -3.93
N VAL A 273 -16.04 15.66 -2.72
CA VAL A 273 -15.08 14.56 -2.54
C VAL A 273 -15.62 13.25 -3.16
N GLU A 274 -16.91 12.97 -3.04
CA GLU A 274 -17.58 11.85 -3.71
C GLU A 274 -17.44 11.97 -5.24
N GLU A 275 -17.70 13.13 -5.80
CA GLU A 275 -17.59 13.39 -7.23
C GLU A 275 -16.15 13.22 -7.73
N ILE A 276 -15.16 13.79 -7.02
CA ILE A 276 -13.73 13.58 -7.34
C ILE A 276 -13.38 12.08 -7.28
N SER A 277 -13.88 11.34 -6.27
CA SER A 277 -13.62 9.91 -6.18
C SER A 277 -14.19 9.11 -7.36
N SER A 278 -15.26 9.58 -7.97
CA SER A 278 -15.97 8.88 -9.04
C SER A 278 -15.36 9.14 -10.42
N ILE A 279 -14.99 10.39 -10.72
CA ILE A 279 -14.54 10.78 -12.06
C ILE A 279 -13.15 11.44 -12.10
N GLY A 280 -12.53 11.66 -10.94
CA GLY A 280 -11.23 12.34 -10.84
C GLY A 280 -10.09 11.62 -11.58
N ARG A 281 -10.12 10.27 -11.65
CA ARG A 281 -9.08 9.48 -12.33
C ARG A 281 -8.82 9.96 -13.75
N THR A 282 -9.84 10.02 -14.57
CA THR A 282 -9.72 10.39 -15.99
C THR A 282 -9.18 11.82 -16.17
N ASN A 283 -9.49 12.70 -15.24
CA ASN A 283 -9.08 14.10 -15.21
C ASN A 283 -7.76 14.32 -14.44
N GLY A 284 -7.12 13.24 -13.95
CA GLY A 284 -5.86 13.31 -13.20
C GLY A 284 -5.95 14.02 -11.85
N ILE A 285 -7.12 13.95 -11.20
CA ILE A 285 -7.37 14.47 -9.84
C ILE A 285 -7.59 13.31 -8.89
N LEU A 286 -6.69 13.13 -7.94
CA LEU A 286 -6.60 11.94 -7.09
C LEU A 286 -6.71 12.32 -5.62
N LEU A 287 -7.24 11.39 -4.80
CA LEU A 287 -7.47 11.59 -3.38
C LEU A 287 -6.54 10.72 -2.54
N ILE A 288 -6.05 11.29 -1.45
CA ILE A 288 -5.50 10.58 -0.29
C ILE A 288 -6.35 10.97 0.91
N LEU A 289 -7.17 10.05 1.39
CA LEU A 289 -8.01 10.27 2.57
C LEU A 289 -7.40 9.56 3.77
N SER A 290 -7.29 10.27 4.88
CA SER A 290 -6.74 9.73 6.10
C SER A 290 -7.76 9.76 7.24
N MET A 291 -7.71 8.76 8.14
CA MET A 291 -8.56 8.69 9.32
C MET A 291 -7.90 7.93 10.47
N GLN A 292 -8.17 8.37 11.70
CA GLN A 292 -7.66 7.69 12.90
C GLN A 292 -8.62 6.63 13.44
N ARG A 293 -9.91 6.83 13.25
CA ARG A 293 -10.96 5.90 13.71
C ARG A 293 -11.83 5.54 12.52
N PRO A 294 -11.61 4.37 11.93
CA PRO A 294 -12.52 3.88 10.91
C PRO A 294 -13.87 3.56 11.55
N ASP A 295 -14.90 4.28 11.10
CA ASP A 295 -16.28 4.06 11.46
C ASP A 295 -17.08 3.96 10.16
N SER A 296 -17.97 2.99 10.07
CA SER A 296 -18.82 2.76 8.89
C SER A 296 -19.74 3.95 8.56
N LYS A 297 -20.01 4.82 9.55
CA LYS A 297 -20.80 6.04 9.35
C LYS A 297 -20.01 7.21 8.74
N VAL A 298 -18.71 7.07 8.66
CA VAL A 298 -17.79 8.19 8.33
C VAL A 298 -17.44 8.23 6.86
N ILE A 299 -17.22 7.06 6.24
CA ILE A 299 -17.01 6.98 4.80
C ILE A 299 -18.29 6.44 4.18
N ASP A 300 -18.96 7.28 3.39
CA ASP A 300 -20.07 6.85 2.57
C ASP A 300 -19.64 5.67 1.69
N GLY A 301 -20.51 4.66 1.57
CA GLY A 301 -20.25 3.49 0.74
C GLY A 301 -19.85 3.83 -0.70
N LYS A 302 -20.35 4.94 -1.24
CA LYS A 302 -20.00 5.42 -2.57
C LYS A 302 -18.54 5.85 -2.67
N ILE A 303 -18.05 6.66 -1.72
CA ILE A 303 -16.64 7.06 -1.68
C ILE A 303 -15.76 5.83 -1.46
N LYS A 304 -16.14 4.95 -0.50
CA LYS A 304 -15.39 3.74 -0.18
C LYS A 304 -15.19 2.83 -1.37
N ASN A 305 -16.22 2.63 -2.18
CA ASN A 305 -16.15 1.77 -3.38
C ASN A 305 -15.21 2.32 -4.47
N ASN A 306 -14.88 3.61 -4.43
CA ASN A 306 -13.98 4.26 -5.37
C ASN A 306 -12.53 4.35 -4.85
N LEU A 307 -12.28 4.01 -3.56
CA LEU A 307 -10.94 3.97 -2.98
C LEU A 307 -10.30 2.61 -3.28
N ASN A 308 -9.53 2.53 -4.34
CA ASN A 308 -8.99 1.27 -4.86
C ASN A 308 -7.92 0.66 -3.96
N VAL A 309 -7.24 1.47 -3.17
CA VAL A 309 -6.17 1.03 -2.28
C VAL A 309 -6.46 1.47 -0.85
N THR A 310 -6.32 0.55 0.09
CA THR A 310 -6.42 0.86 1.51
C THR A 310 -5.17 0.42 2.27
N MET A 311 -4.60 1.34 3.04
CA MET A 311 -3.50 1.10 3.97
C MET A 311 -4.06 1.06 5.39
N GLY A 312 -4.37 -0.14 5.90
CA GLY A 312 -4.90 -0.36 7.23
C GLY A 312 -3.79 -0.56 8.27
N PHE A 313 -3.36 0.51 8.92
CA PHE A 313 -2.47 0.43 10.07
C PHE A 313 -3.21 -0.13 11.28
N ARG A 314 -2.45 -0.44 12.36
CA ARG A 314 -3.03 -0.98 13.59
C ARG A 314 -4.30 -0.23 14.00
N CYS A 315 -5.37 -0.95 14.23
CA CYS A 315 -6.66 -0.45 14.72
C CYS A 315 -7.06 -1.11 16.05
N LYS A 316 -8.19 -0.68 16.61
CA LYS A 316 -8.58 -1.07 17.97
C LYS A 316 -9.17 -2.48 18.04
N ASN A 317 -9.96 -2.87 17.05
CA ASN A 317 -10.71 -4.13 17.01
C ASN A 317 -11.01 -4.58 15.58
N ALA A 318 -11.54 -5.81 15.44
CA ALA A 318 -11.88 -6.41 14.14
C ALA A 318 -12.98 -5.62 13.38
N ILE A 319 -13.90 -4.95 14.08
CA ILE A 319 -14.92 -4.12 13.43
C ILE A 319 -14.25 -2.98 12.66
N ASN A 320 -13.31 -2.28 13.31
CA ASN A 320 -12.56 -1.21 12.65
C ASN A 320 -11.71 -1.74 11.48
N ALA A 321 -11.11 -2.94 11.61
CA ALA A 321 -10.35 -3.57 10.55
C ALA A 321 -11.23 -3.90 9.33
N ASN A 322 -12.42 -4.41 9.56
CA ASN A 322 -13.39 -4.72 8.49
C ASN A 322 -13.93 -3.45 7.81
N VAL A 323 -14.15 -2.37 8.57
CA VAL A 323 -14.56 -1.08 7.99
C VAL A 323 -13.51 -0.54 7.02
N MET A 324 -12.22 -0.78 7.28
CA MET A 324 -11.11 -0.43 6.39
C MET A 324 -10.86 -1.46 5.27
N ASP A 325 -11.60 -2.57 5.22
CA ASP A 325 -11.31 -3.73 4.36
C ASP A 325 -9.88 -4.28 4.55
N CYS A 326 -9.35 -4.16 5.77
CA CYS A 326 -8.01 -4.63 6.15
C CYS A 326 -8.10 -5.58 7.38
N PRO A 327 -8.82 -6.73 7.27
CA PRO A 327 -8.89 -7.70 8.35
C PRO A 327 -7.48 -8.16 8.76
N GLY A 328 -7.22 -8.24 10.06
CA GLY A 328 -5.90 -8.51 10.62
C GLY A 328 -5.15 -7.26 11.10
N ALA A 329 -5.57 -6.06 10.73
CA ALA A 329 -4.96 -4.82 11.21
C ALA A 329 -5.10 -4.66 12.75
N GLU A 330 -6.13 -5.24 13.35
CA GLU A 330 -6.32 -5.28 14.81
C GLU A 330 -5.31 -6.18 15.52
N LYS A 331 -4.69 -7.11 14.81
CA LYS A 331 -3.70 -8.05 15.36
C LYS A 331 -2.27 -7.48 15.33
N ILE A 332 -2.06 -6.36 14.64
CA ILE A 332 -0.74 -5.71 14.56
C ILE A 332 -0.31 -5.27 15.96
N PRO A 333 0.85 -5.72 16.47
CA PRO A 333 1.35 -5.33 17.79
C PRO A 333 1.57 -3.81 17.89
N LYS A 334 1.36 -3.24 19.08
CA LYS A 334 1.61 -1.81 19.34
C LYS A 334 3.08 -1.41 19.11
N THR A 335 3.98 -2.36 19.26
CA THR A 335 5.43 -2.18 19.04
C THR A 335 5.81 -2.13 17.57
N ALA A 336 5.02 -2.76 16.67
CA ALA A 336 5.26 -2.80 15.24
C ALA A 336 4.75 -1.52 14.53
N LYS A 337 5.35 -0.37 14.88
CA LYS A 337 5.02 0.92 14.26
C LYS A 337 5.35 0.90 12.76
N GLY A 338 4.48 1.45 11.94
CA GLY A 338 4.62 1.43 10.48
C GLY A 338 4.18 0.11 9.82
N ARG A 339 3.78 -0.91 10.62
CA ARG A 339 3.18 -2.13 10.10
C ARG A 339 1.73 -1.86 9.72
N MET A 340 1.33 -2.38 8.54
CA MET A 340 -0.04 -2.25 8.04
C MET A 340 -0.48 -3.51 7.28
N ILE A 341 -1.78 -3.66 7.13
CA ILE A 341 -2.36 -4.52 6.11
C ILE A 341 -2.66 -3.63 4.90
N LEU A 342 -2.05 -3.93 3.79
CA LEU A 342 -2.32 -3.30 2.51
C LEU A 342 -3.43 -4.11 1.82
N ASN A 343 -4.54 -3.45 1.50
CA ASN A 343 -5.55 -3.99 0.60
C ASN A 343 -5.36 -3.34 -0.77
N PHE A 344 -4.74 -4.11 -1.65
CA PHE A 344 -4.44 -3.79 -3.03
C PHE A 344 -4.44 -5.14 -3.75
N ASP A 345 -5.24 -5.41 -4.75
CA ASP A 345 -5.45 -6.72 -5.37
C ASP A 345 -5.64 -7.89 -4.37
N THR A 346 -4.75 -8.02 -3.42
CA THR A 346 -4.77 -8.99 -2.31
C THR A 346 -4.43 -8.32 -0.98
N LEU A 347 -4.80 -8.98 0.13
CA LEU A 347 -4.42 -8.52 1.47
C LEU A 347 -2.98 -8.93 1.77
N GLU A 348 -2.11 -7.96 2.03
CA GLU A 348 -0.70 -8.19 2.30
C GLU A 348 -0.23 -7.43 3.54
N THR A 349 0.61 -8.08 4.36
CA THR A 349 1.25 -7.39 5.49
C THR A 349 2.51 -6.66 5.02
N ILE A 350 2.55 -5.34 5.21
CA ILE A 350 3.60 -4.46 4.73
C ILE A 350 4.20 -3.67 5.89
N GLN A 351 5.51 -3.43 5.85
CA GLN A 351 6.21 -2.47 6.69
C GLN A 351 6.49 -1.20 5.88
N ALA A 352 5.83 -0.12 6.27
CA ALA A 352 5.99 1.19 5.65
C ALA A 352 7.40 1.77 5.88
N PRO A 353 7.96 2.55 4.93
CA PRO A 353 9.23 3.22 5.10
C PRO A 353 9.12 4.30 6.19
N PHE A 354 10.09 4.33 7.10
CA PHE A 354 10.15 5.34 8.14
C PHE A 354 10.86 6.60 7.64
N LEU A 355 10.11 7.70 7.53
CA LEU A 355 10.62 9.03 7.21
C LEU A 355 10.44 9.97 8.42
N SER A 356 11.54 10.35 9.06
CA SER A 356 11.50 11.29 10.18
C SER A 356 11.20 12.72 9.69
N GLU A 357 10.72 13.58 10.60
CA GLU A 357 10.46 14.99 10.28
C GLU A 357 11.73 15.73 9.86
N ASP A 358 12.86 15.49 10.54
CA ASP A 358 14.11 16.16 10.21
C ASP A 358 14.65 15.73 8.86
N LYS A 359 14.56 14.44 8.51
CA LYS A 359 14.90 13.97 7.15
C LYS A 359 13.96 14.57 6.11
N THR A 360 12.68 14.72 6.44
CA THR A 360 11.70 15.37 5.56
C THR A 360 12.08 16.83 5.29
N LYS A 361 12.39 17.60 6.34
CA LYS A 361 12.86 19.00 6.20
C LYS A 361 14.07 19.09 5.28
N LEU A 362 15.03 18.18 5.46
CA LEU A 362 16.24 18.12 4.64
C LEU A 362 15.92 17.85 3.17
N ILE A 363 15.10 16.85 2.89
CA ILE A 363 14.66 16.50 1.53
C ILE A 363 13.93 17.69 0.88
N LEU A 364 12.96 18.26 1.59
CA LEU A 364 12.09 19.31 1.03
C LEU A 364 12.79 20.65 0.87
N LYS A 365 13.97 20.84 1.47
CA LYS A 365 14.73 22.10 1.34
C LYS A 365 14.99 22.45 -0.14
N ASN A 366 15.29 21.47 -0.98
CA ASN A 366 15.61 21.69 -2.39
C ASN A 366 14.37 21.97 -3.26
N PHE A 367 13.15 21.79 -2.73
CA PHE A 367 11.88 21.98 -3.43
C PHE A 367 11.09 23.19 -2.93
N LYS A 368 11.67 23.98 -2.00
CA LYS A 368 11.04 25.18 -1.48
C LYS A 368 11.31 26.38 -2.38
N ASN A 369 10.34 27.30 -2.46
CA ASN A 369 10.52 28.59 -3.09
C ASN A 369 11.60 29.39 -2.34
N THR A 370 12.60 29.88 -3.05
CA THR A 370 13.66 30.75 -2.51
C THR A 370 13.18 32.17 -2.29
N ASN A 371 12.12 32.60 -2.98
CA ASN A 371 11.50 33.92 -2.82
C ASN A 371 10.43 33.85 -1.72
N SER A 372 10.79 34.35 -0.56
CA SER A 372 10.17 34.04 0.73
C SER A 372 9.06 34.96 1.20
N GLU A 373 8.25 35.58 0.38
CA GLU A 373 7.17 36.44 0.93
C GLU A 373 5.73 36.05 0.56
N ASP A 374 5.48 35.21 -0.43
CA ASP A 374 4.11 35.01 -0.96
C ASP A 374 3.40 33.70 -0.62
N CYS A 375 3.88 32.94 0.35
CA CYS A 375 3.13 31.79 0.89
C CYS A 375 2.62 32.05 2.32
N LEU A 376 2.12 33.24 2.56
CA LEU A 376 1.32 33.54 3.74
C LEU A 376 -0.11 33.04 3.50
N SER A 377 -0.51 32.10 4.33
CA SER A 377 -1.89 31.73 4.67
C SER A 377 -2.97 32.41 3.77
N ILE A 378 -3.35 31.75 2.69
CA ILE A 378 -4.60 32.06 1.97
C ILE A 378 -5.76 31.61 2.87
N GLY A 379 -5.88 32.29 4.00
CA GLY A 379 -7.02 32.20 4.91
C GLY A 379 -7.98 33.38 4.76
N ASN A 380 -7.53 34.50 4.16
CA ASN A 380 -8.34 35.72 4.16
C ASN A 380 -8.23 36.64 2.92
N LYS A 381 -7.61 36.19 1.81
CA LYS A 381 -7.71 36.95 0.54
C LYS A 381 -7.93 35.97 -0.60
N ILE A 382 -9.13 35.98 -1.11
CA ILE A 382 -9.52 35.42 -2.42
C ILE A 382 -9.19 36.53 -3.41
N ASP A 383 -7.94 36.59 -3.84
CA ASP A 383 -7.61 37.38 -5.03
C ASP A 383 -7.98 36.52 -6.25
N GLU A 384 -8.72 37.13 -7.16
CA GLU A 384 -9.18 36.57 -8.42
C GLU A 384 -8.00 36.40 -9.40
N ASP A 385 -7.01 35.59 -9.05
CA ASP A 385 -5.89 35.34 -9.94
C ASP A 385 -6.08 33.98 -10.62
N GLU A 386 -6.45 34.02 -11.89
CA GLU A 386 -6.64 32.88 -12.80
C GLU A 386 -5.36 32.03 -12.97
N SER A 387 -4.22 32.47 -12.45
CA SER A 387 -2.90 31.88 -12.64
C SER A 387 -2.60 30.62 -11.77
N ILE A 388 -3.51 30.21 -10.86
CA ILE A 388 -3.31 29.02 -9.99
C ILE A 388 -3.40 27.72 -10.78
N PHE A 389 -4.12 27.73 -11.88
CA PHE A 389 -4.28 26.57 -12.76
C PHE A 389 -3.54 26.86 -14.07
N GLY A 390 -2.32 26.46 -14.18
CA GLY A 390 -1.40 26.63 -15.30
C GLY A 390 -2.06 27.07 -16.63
N MET A 391 -1.67 28.20 -17.14
CA MET A 391 -2.17 28.84 -18.34
C MET A 391 -2.49 27.88 -19.49
N LEU A 392 -3.76 27.75 -19.82
CA LEU A 392 -4.16 27.58 -21.21
C LEU A 392 -4.53 29.01 -21.70
N GLY A 393 -3.54 29.72 -22.26
CA GLY A 393 -3.79 30.97 -22.91
C GLY A 393 -4.83 30.79 -23.99
N ASP A 394 -5.77 31.74 -24.03
CA ASP A 394 -6.65 31.93 -25.17
C ASP A 394 -5.77 32.29 -26.37
N GLU A 395 -5.39 31.30 -27.17
CA GLU A 395 -4.98 31.53 -28.55
C GLU A 395 -6.11 31.10 -29.48
N GLU A 396 -6.59 32.08 -30.16
CA GLU A 396 -7.66 32.19 -31.09
C GLU A 396 -7.85 31.03 -32.05
N ALA A 397 -9.12 30.74 -32.29
CA ALA A 397 -9.57 30.02 -33.47
C ALA A 397 -9.03 30.63 -34.76
N LEU A 398 -8.38 29.82 -35.55
CA LEU A 398 -8.33 29.86 -37.02
C LEU A 398 -8.37 28.44 -37.56
#